data_385f3d3f5bbc1cdf4e5c342ce40ee4e5
#
_entry.id   385f3d3f5bbc1cdf4e5c342ce40ee4e5
#
_cell.length_a   1.000
_cell.length_b   1.000
_cell.length_c   1.000
_cell.angle_alpha   90.00
_cell.angle_beta   90.00
_cell.angle_gamma   90.00
#
_symmetry.space_group_name_H-M   'P 1'
#
loop_
_entity.id
_entity.type
_entity.pdbx_description
1 polymer ?
#
loop_
_entity_poly.entity_id
_entity_poly.type
_entity_poly.pdbx_seq_one_letter_code
_entity_poly.pdbx_strand_id
1 'polypeptide(L)'
;MARNARVLPGTGTVEDYRRDGAVVLRQLLDAGEVARLAQGIEHNLAHPSALAMVASEPDDPGRFVEDFCTWQDNPAYRAILFESALPEVAARLMGSQQVRLYHDHLLVKEAGTRQATPWHQDQPYYNLAGRQNVSFWIPVDPVPLASTLRFVAGSHAGTWYMPRTFRDQQAKWFPAGTLAELPDIEGRPQQHRQIGWALEPGDVVAFHMLALHASSGTGPGQRRRVFSARYFGDDARHALRPWRTSPPFPGLELRLPDGAPMEDALFPLVWSQGGAQRDA
;
A
#
# COMPACT_ATOMS: atom_id res chain seq x y z
N MET A 1 12.48 -24.37 13.98
CA MET A 1 12.79 -23.24 14.88
C MET A 1 11.47 -22.70 15.41
N ALA A 2 11.31 -22.54 16.73
CA ALA A 2 10.10 -21.99 17.32
C ALA A 2 9.92 -20.55 16.80
N ARG A 3 8.76 -20.23 16.20
CA ARG A 3 8.40 -18.86 15.88
C ARG A 3 8.32 -18.09 17.20
N ASN A 4 9.17 -17.09 17.40
CA ASN A 4 9.01 -16.16 18.51
C ASN A 4 7.55 -15.65 18.47
N ALA A 5 6.91 -15.56 19.64
CA ALA A 5 5.55 -15.05 19.74
C ALA A 5 5.54 -13.64 19.13
N ARG A 6 4.95 -13.50 17.94
CA ARG A 6 4.85 -12.21 17.23
C ARG A 6 3.97 -11.28 18.05
N VAL A 7 4.46 -10.08 18.32
CA VAL A 7 3.68 -9.06 19.03
C VAL A 7 2.66 -8.49 18.03
N LEU A 8 1.43 -8.93 18.18
CA LEU A 8 0.31 -8.42 17.39
C LEU A 8 -0.16 -7.05 17.95
N PRO A 9 -0.73 -6.17 17.10
CA PRO A 9 -1.18 -4.86 17.56
C PRO A 9 -2.21 -4.98 18.68
N GLY A 10 -1.95 -4.24 19.77
CA GLY A 10 -2.88 -4.10 20.89
C GLY A 10 -4.09 -3.20 20.54
N THR A 11 -5.04 -3.13 21.46
CA THR A 11 -6.28 -2.32 21.30
C THR A 11 -5.99 -0.87 20.94
N GLY A 12 -5.02 -0.23 21.62
CA GLY A 12 -4.65 1.17 21.34
C GLY A 12 -4.18 1.39 19.89
N THR A 13 -3.38 0.47 19.34
CA THR A 13 -2.95 0.55 17.94
C THR A 13 -4.12 0.43 16.96
N VAL A 14 -5.09 -0.44 17.28
CA VAL A 14 -6.31 -0.59 16.47
C VAL A 14 -7.17 0.68 16.54
N GLU A 15 -7.30 1.27 17.72
CA GLU A 15 -8.01 2.54 17.93
C GLU A 15 -7.34 3.69 17.19
N ASP A 16 -6.01 3.78 17.23
CA ASP A 16 -5.24 4.78 16.48
C ASP A 16 -5.44 4.61 14.98
N TYR A 17 -5.40 3.38 14.46
CA TYR A 17 -5.69 3.10 13.05
C TYR A 17 -7.11 3.55 12.65
N ARG A 18 -8.10 3.26 13.47
CA ARG A 18 -9.50 3.67 13.23
C ARG A 18 -9.69 5.17 13.31
N ARG A 19 -8.99 5.86 14.19
CA ARG A 19 -9.07 7.31 14.37
C ARG A 19 -8.31 8.07 13.30
N ASP A 20 -7.08 7.67 13.04
CA ASP A 20 -6.14 8.44 12.24
C ASP A 20 -6.01 7.93 10.78
N GLY A 21 -6.40 6.68 10.54
CA GLY A 21 -6.27 6.05 9.23
C GLY A 21 -4.87 5.54 8.90
N ALA A 22 -3.90 5.73 9.79
CA ALA A 22 -2.55 5.21 9.65
C ALA A 22 -1.88 5.01 11.01
N VAL A 23 -1.04 3.96 11.11
CA VAL A 23 -0.24 3.65 12.30
C VAL A 23 1.11 3.04 11.92
N VAL A 24 2.10 3.18 12.79
CA VAL A 24 3.36 2.45 12.69
C VAL A 24 3.33 1.21 13.57
N LEU A 25 3.81 0.10 13.02
CA LEU A 25 3.98 -1.19 13.70
C LEU A 25 5.48 -1.43 13.81
N ARG A 26 6.03 -1.23 15.00
CA ARG A 26 7.47 -1.32 15.24
C ARG A 26 7.91 -2.78 15.27
N GLN A 27 8.99 -3.09 14.53
CA GLN A 27 9.64 -4.41 14.47
C GLN A 27 8.65 -5.56 14.26
N LEU A 28 7.68 -5.33 13.36
CA LEU A 28 6.67 -6.34 13.01
C LEU A 28 7.28 -7.51 12.23
N LEU A 29 8.26 -7.22 11.36
CA LEU A 29 9.01 -8.23 10.62
C LEU A 29 10.37 -8.45 11.28
N ASP A 30 10.78 -9.70 11.36
CA ASP A 30 12.11 -10.04 11.85
C ASP A 30 13.20 -9.79 10.78
N ALA A 31 14.48 -9.84 11.22
CA ALA A 31 15.61 -9.58 10.34
C ALA A 31 15.70 -10.57 9.16
N GLY A 32 15.25 -11.81 9.34
CA GLY A 32 15.22 -12.83 8.28
C GLY A 32 14.14 -12.53 7.24
N GLU A 33 12.95 -12.08 7.68
CA GLU A 33 11.87 -11.64 6.81
C GLU A 33 12.30 -10.39 6.02
N VAL A 34 12.94 -9.42 6.66
CA VAL A 34 13.48 -8.21 6.00
C VAL A 34 14.54 -8.57 4.96
N ALA A 35 15.49 -9.42 5.31
CA ALA A 35 16.55 -9.86 4.38
C ALA A 35 15.98 -10.59 3.17
N ARG A 36 14.99 -11.48 3.39
CA ARG A 36 14.29 -12.18 2.31
C ARG A 36 13.55 -11.19 1.40
N LEU A 37 12.85 -10.23 1.99
CA LEU A 37 12.13 -9.21 1.24
C LEU A 37 13.09 -8.35 0.41
N ALA A 38 14.23 -7.94 0.97
CA ALA A 38 15.26 -7.19 0.25
C ALA A 38 15.81 -7.97 -0.96
N GLN A 39 16.04 -9.28 -0.81
CA GLN A 39 16.44 -10.16 -1.93
C GLN A 39 15.34 -10.23 -3.01
N GLY A 40 14.08 -10.35 -2.59
CA GLY A 40 12.92 -10.34 -3.51
C GLY A 40 12.81 -9.04 -4.30
N ILE A 41 13.10 -7.89 -3.67
CA ILE A 41 13.13 -6.59 -4.34
C ILE A 41 14.24 -6.53 -5.38
N GLU A 42 15.46 -6.96 -5.06
CA GLU A 42 16.56 -6.98 -6.04
C GLU A 42 16.26 -7.94 -7.19
N HIS A 43 15.63 -9.08 -6.91
CA HIS A 43 15.20 -10.00 -7.96
C HIS A 43 14.16 -9.34 -8.89
N ASN A 44 13.15 -8.67 -8.35
CA ASN A 44 12.13 -7.99 -9.14
C ASN A 44 12.73 -6.86 -10.00
N LEU A 45 13.67 -6.08 -9.44
CA LEU A 45 14.36 -5.02 -10.19
C LEU A 45 15.19 -5.57 -11.37
N ALA A 46 15.75 -6.78 -11.22
CA ALA A 46 16.48 -7.46 -12.29
C ALA A 46 15.55 -8.14 -13.31
N HIS A 47 14.32 -8.47 -12.92
CA HIS A 47 13.31 -9.16 -13.74
C HIS A 47 11.96 -8.44 -13.61
N PRO A 48 11.85 -7.22 -14.16
CA PRO A 48 10.63 -6.42 -14.04
C PRO A 48 9.47 -7.06 -14.80
N SER A 49 8.26 -6.89 -14.26
CA SER A 49 7.04 -7.36 -14.92
C SER A 49 6.63 -6.47 -16.11
N ALA A 50 5.59 -6.90 -16.83
CA ALA A 50 4.99 -6.06 -17.86
C ALA A 50 4.29 -4.80 -17.31
N LEU A 51 4.05 -4.73 -16.00
CA LEU A 51 3.45 -3.58 -15.31
C LEU A 51 4.50 -2.63 -14.72
N ALA A 52 5.80 -2.97 -14.82
CA ALA A 52 6.88 -2.15 -14.31
C ALA A 52 6.93 -0.79 -15.03
N MET A 53 7.19 0.25 -14.28
CA MET A 53 7.31 1.62 -14.80
C MET A 53 8.37 2.42 -14.07
N VAL A 54 8.91 3.44 -14.76
CA VAL A 54 9.75 4.48 -14.16
C VAL A 54 8.90 5.75 -14.05
N ALA A 55 8.61 6.15 -12.81
CA ALA A 55 7.74 7.29 -12.50
C ALA A 55 8.50 8.62 -12.40
N SER A 56 9.82 8.61 -12.38
CA SER A 56 10.66 9.81 -12.40
C SER A 56 10.93 10.30 -13.82
N GLU A 57 11.30 11.59 -13.95
CA GLU A 57 11.73 12.18 -15.21
C GLU A 57 13.07 11.58 -15.67
N PRO A 58 13.37 11.58 -17.00
CA PRO A 58 14.61 11.02 -17.51
C PRO A 58 15.89 11.72 -17.01
N ASP A 59 15.80 12.99 -16.63
CA ASP A 59 16.89 13.81 -16.09
C ASP A 59 16.96 13.83 -14.56
N ASP A 60 16.09 13.05 -13.89
CA ASP A 60 16.16 12.89 -12.43
C ASP A 60 17.46 12.16 -12.07
N PRO A 61 18.24 12.65 -11.09
CA PRO A 61 19.48 11.99 -10.64
C PRO A 61 19.30 10.55 -10.20
N GLY A 62 18.11 10.23 -9.65
CA GLY A 62 17.75 8.87 -9.25
C GLY A 62 16.44 8.44 -9.89
N ARG A 63 16.31 7.16 -10.24
CA ARG A 63 15.06 6.62 -10.78
C ARG A 63 14.06 6.34 -9.66
N PHE A 64 12.78 6.58 -9.93
CA PHE A 64 11.68 6.03 -9.17
C PHE A 64 11.05 4.87 -9.97
N VAL A 65 11.29 3.65 -9.50
CA VAL A 65 10.80 2.41 -10.15
C VAL A 65 9.62 1.89 -9.37
N GLU A 66 8.56 1.53 -10.10
CA GLU A 66 7.37 0.87 -9.57
C GLU A 66 7.10 -0.42 -10.35
N ASP A 67 6.58 -1.45 -9.66
CA ASP A 67 6.09 -2.68 -10.27
C ASP A 67 4.93 -3.25 -9.46
N PHE A 68 4.03 -3.99 -10.09
CA PHE A 68 2.77 -4.42 -9.52
C PHE A 68 2.49 -5.90 -9.78
N CYS A 69 1.77 -6.54 -8.86
CA CYS A 69 1.22 -7.89 -9.05
C CYS A 69 2.28 -8.94 -9.39
N THR A 70 3.43 -8.88 -8.75
CA THR A 70 4.58 -9.77 -9.03
C THR A 70 4.74 -10.92 -8.03
N TRP A 71 3.88 -11.00 -7.03
CA TRP A 71 4.00 -11.97 -5.94
C TRP A 71 3.93 -13.44 -6.38
N GLN A 72 3.23 -13.75 -7.49
CA GLN A 72 3.11 -15.13 -7.99
C GLN A 72 4.45 -15.67 -8.47
N ASP A 73 5.26 -14.81 -9.09
CA ASP A 73 6.57 -15.16 -9.66
C ASP A 73 7.75 -14.86 -8.71
N ASN A 74 7.46 -14.31 -7.51
CA ASN A 74 8.46 -13.95 -6.53
C ASN A 74 8.22 -14.68 -5.19
N PRO A 75 8.94 -15.79 -4.92
CA PRO A 75 8.75 -16.56 -3.68
C PRO A 75 9.00 -15.75 -2.39
N ALA A 76 9.87 -14.74 -2.43
CA ALA A 76 10.12 -13.89 -1.28
C ALA A 76 8.89 -13.02 -0.96
N TYR A 77 8.24 -12.46 -1.97
CA TYR A 77 7.00 -11.71 -1.81
C TYR A 77 5.86 -12.59 -1.32
N ARG A 78 5.71 -13.78 -1.94
CA ARG A 78 4.73 -14.76 -1.50
C ARG A 78 4.88 -15.10 -0.02
N ALA A 79 6.10 -15.38 0.45
CA ALA A 79 6.34 -15.69 1.86
C ALA A 79 5.93 -14.55 2.79
N ILE A 80 6.24 -13.29 2.44
CA ILE A 80 5.83 -12.13 3.23
C ILE A 80 4.30 -11.97 3.23
N LEU A 81 3.65 -12.10 2.09
CA LEU A 81 2.21 -11.89 1.94
C LEU A 81 1.36 -12.96 2.64
N PHE A 82 1.82 -14.21 2.67
CA PHE A 82 1.01 -15.35 3.14
C PHE A 82 1.45 -15.92 4.49
N GLU A 83 2.74 -15.81 4.83
CA GLU A 83 3.32 -16.54 5.98
C GLU A 83 3.78 -15.61 7.11
N SER A 84 3.93 -14.30 6.85
CA SER A 84 4.30 -13.32 7.89
C SER A 84 3.15 -13.01 8.85
N ALA A 85 3.33 -12.03 9.74
CA ALA A 85 2.27 -11.53 10.60
C ALA A 85 1.24 -10.65 9.86
N LEU A 86 1.53 -10.19 8.65
CA LEU A 86 0.71 -9.18 7.94
C LEU A 86 -0.76 -9.58 7.80
N PRO A 87 -1.14 -10.83 7.37
CA PRO A 87 -2.54 -11.19 7.23
C PRO A 87 -3.34 -11.13 8.55
N GLU A 88 -2.76 -11.60 9.67
CA GLU A 88 -3.42 -11.53 10.97
C GLU A 88 -3.52 -10.10 11.50
N VAL A 89 -2.48 -9.30 11.30
CA VAL A 89 -2.49 -7.87 11.62
C VAL A 89 -3.54 -7.13 10.81
N ALA A 90 -3.67 -7.43 9.52
CA ALA A 90 -4.72 -6.88 8.66
C ALA A 90 -6.12 -7.19 9.21
N ALA A 91 -6.39 -8.46 9.57
CA ALA A 91 -7.65 -8.86 10.18
C ALA A 91 -7.99 -8.04 11.42
N ARG A 92 -7.02 -7.83 12.32
CA ARG A 92 -7.20 -7.07 13.56
C ARG A 92 -7.47 -5.58 13.32
N LEU A 93 -6.68 -4.96 12.43
CA LEU A 93 -6.85 -3.54 12.11
C LEU A 93 -8.21 -3.27 11.45
N MET A 94 -8.61 -4.11 10.51
CA MET A 94 -9.89 -4.01 9.80
C MET A 94 -11.08 -4.45 10.64
N GLY A 95 -10.87 -5.31 11.65
CA GLY A 95 -11.95 -5.98 12.37
C GLY A 95 -12.69 -7.00 11.47
N SER A 96 -11.95 -7.68 10.60
CA SER A 96 -12.48 -8.62 9.61
C SER A 96 -12.30 -10.07 10.05
N GLN A 97 -13.22 -10.95 9.63
CA GLN A 97 -13.13 -12.40 9.86
C GLN A 97 -12.37 -13.13 8.77
N GLN A 98 -12.24 -12.53 7.60
CA GLN A 98 -11.45 -13.02 6.48
C GLN A 98 -10.54 -11.90 5.94
N VAL A 99 -9.39 -12.29 5.39
CA VAL A 99 -8.47 -11.36 4.73
C VAL A 99 -8.07 -11.94 3.40
N ARG A 100 -8.26 -11.17 2.35
CA ARG A 100 -7.80 -11.50 1.00
C ARG A 100 -6.71 -10.53 0.56
N LEU A 101 -5.74 -11.04 -0.20
CA LEU A 101 -4.74 -10.23 -0.86
C LEU A 101 -5.37 -9.51 -2.06
N TYR A 102 -5.19 -8.19 -2.14
CA TYR A 102 -5.60 -7.42 -3.31
C TYR A 102 -4.47 -7.40 -4.35
N HIS A 103 -3.33 -6.83 -4.00
CA HIS A 103 -2.11 -6.88 -4.81
C HIS A 103 -0.88 -6.43 -4.00
N ASP A 104 0.30 -6.72 -4.55
CA ASP A 104 1.58 -6.16 -4.13
C ASP A 104 2.01 -4.99 -5.02
N HIS A 105 2.86 -4.14 -4.47
CA HIS A 105 3.41 -2.98 -5.18
C HIS A 105 4.85 -2.74 -4.73
N LEU A 106 5.79 -2.80 -5.66
CA LEU A 106 7.17 -2.40 -5.46
C LEU A 106 7.32 -0.90 -5.68
N LEU A 107 8.05 -0.23 -4.79
CA LEU A 107 8.33 1.21 -4.83
C LEU A 107 9.80 1.44 -4.49
N VAL A 108 10.62 1.72 -5.49
CA VAL A 108 12.06 1.96 -5.29
C VAL A 108 12.44 3.34 -5.76
N LYS A 109 12.84 4.19 -4.84
CA LYS A 109 13.48 5.48 -5.14
C LYS A 109 14.99 5.35 -4.97
N GLU A 110 15.71 5.44 -6.07
CA GLU A 110 17.16 5.44 -6.05
C GLU A 110 17.71 6.74 -5.44
N ALA A 111 18.97 6.70 -5.03
CA ALA A 111 19.60 7.83 -4.35
C ALA A 111 19.52 9.12 -5.18
N GLY A 112 19.07 10.19 -4.55
CA GLY A 112 18.94 11.51 -5.18
C GLY A 112 17.68 11.67 -6.04
N THR A 113 16.73 10.72 -6.02
CA THR A 113 15.45 10.86 -6.73
C THR A 113 14.69 12.11 -6.26
N ARG A 114 14.48 13.08 -7.16
CA ARG A 114 13.70 14.30 -6.87
C ARG A 114 12.20 14.04 -6.93
N GLN A 115 11.77 12.97 -7.63
CA GLN A 115 10.36 12.66 -7.82
C GLN A 115 9.65 12.44 -6.49
N ALA A 116 8.78 13.35 -6.11
CA ALA A 116 7.86 13.19 -5.00
C ALA A 116 6.68 12.27 -5.40
N THR A 117 6.08 11.63 -4.41
CA THR A 117 4.75 11.03 -4.53
C THR A 117 3.75 12.08 -4.03
N PRO A 118 2.89 12.64 -4.90
CA PRO A 118 1.96 13.71 -4.52
C PRO A 118 0.91 13.20 -3.53
N TRP A 119 0.21 14.12 -2.86
CA TRP A 119 -0.93 13.78 -2.01
C TRP A 119 -2.00 13.04 -2.81
N HIS A 120 -2.39 11.86 -2.35
CA HIS A 120 -3.41 11.03 -2.98
C HIS A 120 -4.03 10.05 -1.99
N GLN A 121 -5.09 9.40 -2.40
CA GLN A 121 -5.70 8.23 -1.79
C GLN A 121 -5.50 7.04 -2.73
N ASP A 122 -5.28 5.84 -2.19
CA ASP A 122 -5.12 4.62 -3.00
C ASP A 122 -6.45 4.12 -3.58
N GLN A 123 -7.50 4.08 -2.77
CA GLN A 123 -8.77 3.41 -3.13
C GLN A 123 -9.45 3.98 -4.39
N PRO A 124 -9.38 5.28 -4.71
CA PRO A 124 -9.89 5.79 -5.97
C PRO A 124 -9.28 5.19 -7.23
N TYR A 125 -8.05 4.65 -7.16
CA TYR A 125 -7.44 3.93 -8.27
C TYR A 125 -7.97 2.51 -8.46
N TYR A 126 -8.72 1.97 -7.48
CA TYR A 126 -9.04 0.55 -7.40
C TYR A 126 -10.49 0.25 -7.77
N ASN A 127 -10.71 -0.92 -8.34
CA ASN A 127 -12.04 -1.50 -8.56
C ASN A 127 -12.60 -2.15 -7.28
N LEU A 128 -12.32 -1.56 -6.13
CA LEU A 128 -12.64 -2.04 -4.79
C LEU A 128 -13.48 -1.01 -4.05
N ALA A 129 -14.66 -1.40 -3.60
CA ALA A 129 -15.47 -0.72 -2.60
C ALA A 129 -15.42 -1.48 -1.27
N GLY A 130 -15.72 -0.78 -0.17
CA GLY A 130 -15.66 -1.33 1.19
C GLY A 130 -14.72 -0.51 2.07
N ARG A 131 -14.84 -0.70 3.38
CA ARG A 131 -14.06 0.03 4.39
C ARG A 131 -13.05 -0.87 5.12
N GLN A 132 -13.24 -2.18 5.09
CA GLN A 132 -12.28 -3.14 5.62
C GLN A 132 -11.15 -3.33 4.60
N ASN A 133 -10.20 -2.40 4.59
CA ASN A 133 -9.04 -2.44 3.73
C ASN A 133 -7.81 -1.88 4.45
N VAL A 134 -6.64 -2.36 4.10
CA VAL A 134 -5.36 -1.90 4.65
C VAL A 134 -4.25 -2.05 3.61
N SER A 135 -3.42 -1.02 3.51
CA SER A 135 -2.12 -1.05 2.81
C SER A 135 -1.02 -1.12 3.87
N PHE A 136 -0.06 -2.02 3.67
CA PHE A 136 1.19 -2.04 4.42
C PHE A 136 2.32 -1.48 3.58
N TRP A 137 3.09 -0.56 4.13
CA TRP A 137 4.27 0.03 3.53
C TRP A 137 5.50 -0.45 4.31
N ILE A 138 6.35 -1.24 3.66
CA ILE A 138 7.37 -2.08 4.30
C ILE A 138 8.74 -1.70 3.71
N PRO A 139 9.46 -0.77 4.34
CA PRO A 139 10.81 -0.43 3.92
C PRO A 139 11.80 -1.52 4.33
N VAL A 140 12.75 -1.81 3.45
CA VAL A 140 13.91 -2.68 3.77
C VAL A 140 15.18 -1.87 4.02
N ASP A 141 15.12 -0.56 3.84
CA ASP A 141 16.17 0.42 4.15
C ASP A 141 15.69 1.36 5.27
N PRO A 142 16.60 1.97 6.06
CA PRO A 142 16.23 3.03 7.00
C PRO A 142 15.56 4.21 6.28
N VAL A 143 14.48 4.73 6.82
CA VAL A 143 13.74 5.86 6.24
C VAL A 143 13.67 6.99 7.24
N PRO A 144 14.42 8.09 7.05
CA PRO A 144 14.33 9.27 7.90
C PRO A 144 12.96 9.96 7.74
N LEU A 145 12.56 10.70 8.76
CA LEU A 145 11.27 11.40 8.79
C LEU A 145 11.07 12.33 7.57
N ALA A 146 12.13 12.90 7.04
CA ALA A 146 12.06 13.81 5.89
C ALA A 146 11.64 13.12 4.57
N SER A 147 11.85 11.80 4.44
CA SER A 147 11.53 11.04 3.23
C SER A 147 10.51 9.92 3.44
N THR A 148 9.89 9.86 4.61
CA THR A 148 8.82 8.87 4.92
C THR A 148 7.49 9.24 4.26
N LEU A 149 6.52 8.32 4.37
CA LEU A 149 5.14 8.66 4.10
C LEU A 149 4.62 9.63 5.17
N ARG A 150 3.92 10.66 4.72
CA ARG A 150 3.14 11.57 5.54
C ARG A 150 1.66 11.34 5.27
N PHE A 151 0.84 11.40 6.29
CA PHE A 151 -0.60 11.19 6.21
C PHE A 151 -1.36 12.38 6.78
N VAL A 152 -2.52 12.70 6.22
CA VAL A 152 -3.49 13.57 6.88
C VAL A 152 -4.36 12.69 7.77
N ALA A 153 -4.17 12.82 9.09
CA ALA A 153 -4.87 12.01 10.08
C ALA A 153 -6.39 12.19 9.99
N GLY A 154 -7.13 11.07 9.99
CA GLY A 154 -8.58 11.04 9.91
C GLY A 154 -9.16 11.23 8.49
N SER A 155 -8.34 11.50 7.48
CA SER A 155 -8.80 11.77 6.10
C SER A 155 -9.49 10.58 5.44
N HIS A 156 -9.25 9.37 5.90
CA HIS A 156 -9.87 8.13 5.39
C HIS A 156 -11.38 8.03 5.69
N ALA A 157 -11.87 8.79 6.68
CA ALA A 157 -13.29 8.81 7.04
C ALA A 157 -14.12 9.79 6.16
N GLY A 158 -13.44 10.59 5.34
CA GLY A 158 -14.03 11.73 4.64
C GLY A 158 -14.25 11.51 3.15
N THR A 159 -13.99 12.57 2.42
CA THR A 159 -14.23 12.73 0.99
C THR A 159 -13.27 11.88 0.14
N TRP A 160 -13.76 11.37 -0.99
CA TRP A 160 -12.94 10.80 -2.04
C TRP A 160 -12.43 11.90 -2.95
N TYR A 161 -11.11 11.90 -3.15
CA TYR A 161 -10.46 12.92 -3.95
C TYR A 161 -10.03 12.39 -5.31
N MET A 162 -9.93 13.31 -6.27
CA MET A 162 -9.50 13.01 -7.63
C MET A 162 -8.10 12.42 -7.62
N PRO A 163 -7.88 11.19 -8.14
CA PRO A 163 -6.55 10.63 -8.29
C PRO A 163 -5.69 11.44 -9.24
N ARG A 164 -4.41 11.59 -8.90
CA ARG A 164 -3.42 12.31 -9.70
C ARG A 164 -2.29 11.39 -10.14
N THR A 165 -1.73 11.66 -11.30
CA THR A 165 -0.51 10.97 -11.72
C THR A 165 0.67 11.42 -10.88
N PHE A 166 1.59 10.52 -10.59
CA PHE A 166 2.78 10.86 -9.80
C PHE A 166 3.71 11.80 -10.56
N ARG A 167 3.76 11.68 -11.88
CA ARG A 167 4.61 12.47 -12.75
C ARG A 167 4.06 13.89 -13.01
N ASP A 168 2.86 13.97 -13.54
CA ASP A 168 2.31 15.25 -14.06
C ASP A 168 1.40 15.95 -13.04
N GLN A 169 1.14 15.32 -11.90
CA GLN A 169 0.21 15.78 -10.85
C GLN A 169 -1.19 16.13 -11.36
N GLN A 170 -1.55 15.64 -12.52
CA GLN A 170 -2.83 15.86 -13.18
C GLN A 170 -3.77 14.65 -12.99
N ALA A 171 -5.07 14.91 -12.98
CA ALA A 171 -6.10 13.89 -13.03
C ALA A 171 -6.04 13.18 -14.40
N LYS A 172 -5.31 12.08 -14.50
CA LYS A 172 -4.92 11.53 -15.81
C LYS A 172 -6.02 10.77 -16.54
N TRP A 173 -6.95 10.16 -15.84
CA TRP A 173 -7.90 9.22 -16.45
C TRP A 173 -9.35 9.50 -16.07
N PHE A 174 -9.58 10.62 -15.46
CA PHE A 174 -10.87 10.98 -14.88
C PHE A 174 -11.38 12.25 -15.54
N PRO A 175 -12.65 12.29 -15.94
CA PRO A 175 -13.27 13.55 -16.30
C PRO A 175 -13.18 14.53 -15.13
N ALA A 176 -12.89 15.78 -15.41
CA ALA A 176 -12.87 16.82 -14.38
C ALA A 176 -14.20 16.83 -13.61
N GLY A 177 -14.12 16.93 -12.28
CA GLY A 177 -15.31 16.94 -11.41
C GLY A 177 -15.90 15.56 -11.07
N THR A 178 -15.29 14.45 -11.48
CA THR A 178 -15.74 13.09 -11.11
C THR A 178 -15.66 12.83 -9.61
N LEU A 179 -14.60 13.33 -8.95
CA LEU A 179 -14.40 13.32 -7.50
C LEU A 179 -14.00 14.71 -7.02
N ALA A 180 -13.94 14.91 -5.71
CA ALA A 180 -13.55 16.20 -5.15
C ALA A 180 -12.08 16.54 -5.49
N GLU A 181 -11.79 17.83 -5.60
CA GLU A 181 -10.42 18.31 -5.71
C GLU A 181 -9.67 18.16 -4.38
N LEU A 182 -8.37 17.85 -4.47
CA LEU A 182 -7.52 17.77 -3.30
C LEU A 182 -7.42 19.11 -2.59
N PRO A 183 -7.54 19.16 -1.25
CA PRO A 183 -7.29 20.36 -0.49
C PRO A 183 -5.83 20.80 -0.61
N ASP A 184 -5.58 22.08 -0.41
CA ASP A 184 -4.23 22.65 -0.37
C ASP A 184 -3.53 22.31 0.96
N ILE A 185 -3.02 21.08 1.06
CA ILE A 185 -2.40 20.53 2.29
C ILE A 185 -1.06 21.23 2.57
N GLU A 186 -0.26 21.47 1.53
CA GLU A 186 1.07 22.07 1.70
C GLU A 186 1.00 23.57 1.97
N GLY A 187 0.06 24.30 1.33
CA GLY A 187 -0.13 25.73 1.57
C GLY A 187 -0.87 26.06 2.88
N ARG A 188 -1.57 25.07 3.46
CA ARG A 188 -2.36 25.25 4.70
C ARG A 188 -2.10 24.12 5.72
N PRO A 189 -0.84 23.86 6.08
CA PRO A 189 -0.49 22.69 6.91
C PRO A 189 -1.15 22.74 8.30
N GLN A 190 -1.44 23.90 8.86
CA GLN A 190 -2.11 24.07 10.15
C GLN A 190 -3.58 23.62 10.15
N GLN A 191 -4.21 23.45 8.98
CA GLN A 191 -5.57 22.93 8.84
C GLN A 191 -5.62 21.41 8.74
N HIS A 192 -4.47 20.77 8.59
CA HIS A 192 -4.34 19.33 8.35
C HIS A 192 -3.35 18.71 9.32
N ARG A 193 -3.85 17.97 10.32
CA ARG A 193 -2.97 17.26 11.25
C ARG A 193 -2.23 16.16 10.48
N GLN A 194 -0.94 16.38 10.25
CA GLN A 194 -0.08 15.44 9.57
C GLN A 194 0.62 14.52 10.57
N ILE A 195 0.72 13.23 10.22
CA ILE A 195 1.45 12.21 10.96
C ILE A 195 2.40 11.48 10.02
N GLY A 196 3.50 10.97 10.57
CA GLY A 196 4.52 10.19 9.87
C GLY A 196 5.63 9.78 10.83
N TRP A 197 6.45 8.82 10.44
CA TRP A 197 7.45 8.22 11.33
C TRP A 197 8.75 7.97 10.59
N ALA A 198 9.88 8.22 11.27
CA ALA A 198 11.15 7.62 10.85
C ALA A 198 11.06 6.10 11.08
N LEU A 199 11.62 5.30 10.17
CA LEU A 199 11.48 3.86 10.17
C LEU A 199 12.84 3.18 10.05
N GLU A 200 12.96 2.07 10.76
CA GLU A 200 14.06 1.13 10.62
C GLU A 200 13.57 -0.15 9.91
N PRO A 201 14.46 -0.93 9.26
CA PRO A 201 14.09 -2.22 8.70
C PRO A 201 13.40 -3.12 9.75
N GLY A 202 12.25 -3.68 9.38
CA GLY A 202 11.36 -4.43 10.28
C GLY A 202 10.15 -3.62 10.77
N ASP A 203 10.21 -2.30 10.75
CA ASP A 203 9.04 -1.44 10.98
C ASP A 203 8.12 -1.47 9.76
N VAL A 204 6.83 -1.39 10.01
CA VAL A 204 5.80 -1.39 8.95
C VAL A 204 4.80 -0.26 9.23
N VAL A 205 4.47 0.53 8.22
CA VAL A 205 3.35 1.46 8.30
C VAL A 205 2.10 0.79 7.74
N ALA A 206 1.04 0.75 8.54
CA ALA A 206 -0.28 0.28 8.10
C ALA A 206 -1.20 1.48 7.90
N PHE A 207 -1.89 1.57 6.76
CA PHE A 207 -2.82 2.66 6.50
C PHE A 207 -4.04 2.23 5.70
N HIS A 208 -5.14 2.92 5.93
CA HIS A 208 -6.38 2.74 5.18
C HIS A 208 -6.21 3.29 3.75
N MET A 209 -6.72 2.60 2.75
CA MET A 209 -6.54 2.99 1.33
C MET A 209 -7.18 4.35 0.97
N LEU A 210 -8.05 4.89 1.84
CA LEU A 210 -8.59 6.26 1.72
C LEU A 210 -7.81 7.30 2.55
N ALA A 211 -6.77 6.92 3.29
CA ALA A 211 -5.95 7.91 3.97
C ALA A 211 -5.15 8.74 2.93
N LEU A 212 -5.33 10.06 2.98
CA LEU A 212 -4.51 10.97 2.17
C LEU A 212 -3.05 10.83 2.60
N HIS A 213 -2.18 10.54 1.64
CA HIS A 213 -0.76 10.38 1.92
C HIS A 213 0.12 10.88 0.78
N ALA A 214 1.36 11.20 1.14
CA ALA A 214 2.39 11.69 0.23
C ALA A 214 3.79 11.32 0.72
N SER A 215 4.79 11.39 -0.16
CA SER A 215 6.20 11.30 0.25
C SER A 215 7.08 12.17 -0.62
N SER A 216 8.17 12.68 -0.04
CA SER A 216 9.20 13.38 -0.81
C SER A 216 10.03 12.43 -1.69
N GLY A 217 10.91 12.99 -2.48
CA GLY A 217 12.04 12.28 -3.07
C GLY A 217 13.01 11.76 -2.00
N THR A 218 14.17 11.29 -2.43
CA THR A 218 15.26 10.82 -1.55
C THR A 218 16.46 11.76 -1.63
N GLY A 219 17.20 11.88 -0.52
CA GLY A 219 18.43 12.66 -0.48
C GLY A 219 19.57 12.00 -1.27
N PRO A 220 20.67 12.75 -1.54
CA PRO A 220 21.88 12.17 -2.09
C PRO A 220 22.38 11.02 -1.22
N GLY A 221 22.74 9.90 -1.84
CA GLY A 221 23.20 8.69 -1.14
C GLY A 221 22.13 7.89 -0.41
N GLN A 222 20.87 8.31 -0.43
CA GLN A 222 19.77 7.63 0.23
C GLN A 222 18.94 6.86 -0.80
N ARG A 223 19.08 5.56 -0.84
CA ARG A 223 18.17 4.63 -1.54
C ARG A 223 17.01 4.26 -0.62
N ARG A 224 15.81 4.14 -1.17
CA ARG A 224 14.62 3.72 -0.42
C ARG A 224 13.89 2.64 -1.20
N ARG A 225 14.03 1.39 -0.75
CA ARG A 225 13.34 0.23 -1.29
C ARG A 225 12.16 -0.12 -0.39
N VAL A 226 10.98 -0.18 -0.97
CA VAL A 226 9.75 -0.47 -0.26
C VAL A 226 8.95 -1.51 -1.01
N PHE A 227 8.43 -2.47 -0.27
CA PHE A 227 7.39 -3.37 -0.71
C PHE A 227 6.08 -2.97 -0.04
N SER A 228 5.00 -2.91 -0.79
CA SER A 228 3.69 -2.59 -0.26
C SER A 228 2.72 -3.73 -0.52
N ALA A 229 2.03 -4.17 0.53
CA ALA A 229 1.02 -5.23 0.49
C ALA A 229 -0.37 -4.63 0.74
N ARG A 230 -1.36 -4.99 -0.07
CA ARG A 230 -2.72 -4.48 0.05
C ARG A 230 -3.68 -5.62 0.31
N TYR A 231 -4.46 -5.47 1.38
CA TYR A 231 -5.46 -6.47 1.80
C TYR A 231 -6.83 -5.83 1.97
N PHE A 232 -7.85 -6.67 1.85
CA PHE A 232 -9.22 -6.29 2.14
C PHE A 232 -9.95 -7.39 2.93
N GLY A 233 -11.07 -7.02 3.54
CA GLY A 233 -11.88 -7.85 4.43
C GLY A 233 -13.26 -8.18 3.88
N ASP A 234 -14.17 -8.57 4.78
CA ASP A 234 -15.48 -9.16 4.48
C ASP A 234 -16.45 -8.21 3.76
N ASP A 235 -16.32 -6.90 3.96
CA ASP A 235 -17.21 -5.90 3.36
C ASP A 235 -16.82 -5.50 1.94
N ALA A 236 -15.72 -6.07 1.42
CA ALA A 236 -15.19 -5.70 0.10
C ALA A 236 -16.14 -6.12 -1.03
N ARG A 237 -16.37 -5.20 -1.96
CA ARG A 237 -17.22 -5.39 -3.13
C ARG A 237 -16.49 -4.93 -4.38
N HIS A 238 -16.72 -5.65 -5.47
CA HIS A 238 -16.26 -5.19 -6.78
C HIS A 238 -16.96 -3.89 -7.14
N ALA A 239 -16.21 -2.93 -7.66
CA ALA A 239 -16.73 -1.63 -8.06
C ALA A 239 -16.30 -1.29 -9.48
N LEU A 240 -17.25 -1.29 -10.40
CA LEU A 240 -17.04 -0.77 -11.74
C LEU A 240 -16.86 0.76 -11.65
N ARG A 241 -15.71 1.22 -12.08
CA ARG A 241 -15.40 2.65 -12.09
C ARG A 241 -15.65 3.22 -13.48
N PRO A 242 -16.21 4.43 -13.60
CA PRO A 242 -16.33 5.10 -14.89
C PRO A 242 -14.97 5.62 -15.40
N TRP A 243 -13.88 5.20 -14.80
CA TRP A 243 -12.50 5.53 -15.14
C TRP A 243 -11.62 4.28 -15.10
N ARG A 244 -10.42 4.39 -15.66
CA ARG A 244 -9.42 3.32 -15.62
C ARG A 244 -8.91 3.08 -14.21
N THR A 245 -8.85 1.82 -13.79
CA THR A 245 -8.25 1.38 -12.52
C THR A 245 -6.77 0.98 -12.69
N SER A 246 -6.01 0.99 -11.60
CA SER A 246 -4.60 0.58 -11.54
C SER A 246 -4.31 -0.11 -10.21
N PRO A 247 -3.73 -1.33 -10.18
CA PRO A 247 -3.35 -2.11 -11.37
C PRO A 247 -4.56 -2.59 -12.17
N PRO A 248 -4.40 -2.89 -13.46
CA PRO A 248 -5.47 -3.44 -14.26
C PRO A 248 -5.68 -4.93 -13.93
N PHE A 249 -6.95 -5.35 -13.93
CA PHE A 249 -7.35 -6.77 -13.82
C PHE A 249 -8.25 -7.11 -15.03
N PRO A 250 -7.67 -7.33 -16.23
CA PRO A 250 -8.46 -7.55 -17.43
C PRO A 250 -9.44 -8.72 -17.30
N GLY A 251 -10.68 -8.52 -17.72
CA GLY A 251 -11.75 -9.53 -17.68
C GLY A 251 -12.34 -9.79 -16.30
N LEU A 252 -11.95 -9.06 -15.27
CA LEU A 252 -12.54 -9.22 -13.93
C LEU A 252 -14.02 -8.83 -13.94
N GLU A 253 -14.39 -7.79 -14.68
CA GLU A 253 -15.77 -7.32 -14.86
C GLU A 253 -16.70 -8.38 -15.49
N LEU A 254 -16.15 -9.35 -16.22
CA LEU A 254 -16.89 -10.47 -16.78
C LEU A 254 -17.17 -11.57 -15.75
N ARG A 255 -16.39 -11.64 -14.70
CA ARG A 255 -16.51 -12.63 -13.62
C ARG A 255 -17.20 -12.09 -12.38
N LEU A 256 -16.95 -10.82 -12.04
CA LEU A 256 -17.52 -10.15 -10.90
C LEU A 256 -18.39 -8.96 -11.36
N PRO A 257 -19.72 -9.06 -11.26
CA PRO A 257 -20.61 -7.92 -11.46
C PRO A 257 -20.32 -6.79 -10.45
N ASP A 258 -20.76 -5.58 -10.78
CA ASP A 258 -20.71 -4.45 -9.85
C ASP A 258 -21.45 -4.77 -8.55
N GLY A 259 -20.84 -4.46 -7.41
CA GLY A 259 -21.38 -4.75 -6.07
C GLY A 259 -21.23 -6.20 -5.61
N ALA A 260 -20.74 -7.12 -6.42
CA ALA A 260 -20.49 -8.51 -6.02
C ALA A 260 -19.40 -8.58 -4.92
N PRO A 261 -19.44 -9.59 -4.02
CA PRO A 261 -18.34 -9.87 -3.12
C PRO A 261 -17.03 -9.99 -3.92
N MET A 262 -15.93 -9.45 -3.36
CA MET A 262 -14.63 -9.43 -4.04
C MET A 262 -13.94 -10.81 -3.92
N GLU A 263 -14.58 -11.85 -4.46
CA GLU A 263 -14.12 -13.24 -4.42
C GLU A 263 -13.78 -13.74 -5.81
N ASP A 264 -12.50 -13.78 -6.12
CA ASP A 264 -11.94 -14.28 -7.38
C ASP A 264 -10.57 -14.89 -7.11
N ALA A 265 -10.08 -15.78 -7.97
CA ALA A 265 -8.76 -16.40 -7.85
C ALA A 265 -7.60 -15.37 -7.88
N LEU A 266 -7.83 -14.18 -8.43
CA LEU A 266 -6.87 -13.07 -8.37
C LEU A 266 -6.64 -12.54 -6.96
N PHE A 267 -7.59 -12.77 -6.04
CA PHE A 267 -7.60 -12.24 -4.68
C PHE A 267 -7.64 -13.38 -3.66
N PRO A 268 -6.53 -14.13 -3.50
CA PRO A 268 -6.50 -15.32 -2.65
C PRO A 268 -6.80 -14.99 -1.19
N LEU A 269 -7.50 -15.93 -0.51
CA LEU A 269 -7.71 -15.90 0.92
C LEU A 269 -6.39 -16.19 1.64
N VAL A 270 -5.90 -15.22 2.42
CA VAL A 270 -4.60 -15.34 3.11
C VAL A 270 -4.76 -15.58 4.61
N TRP A 271 -5.93 -15.27 5.18
CA TRP A 271 -6.23 -15.50 6.59
C TRP A 271 -7.74 -15.60 6.82
N SER A 272 -8.15 -16.44 7.79
CA SER A 272 -9.52 -16.50 8.28
C SER A 272 -9.56 -16.83 9.76
N GLN A 273 -10.56 -16.27 10.46
CA GLN A 273 -10.83 -16.60 11.85
C GLN A 273 -11.31 -18.08 11.93
N GLY A 274 -10.63 -18.90 12.72
CA GLY A 274 -10.92 -20.33 12.82
C GLY A 274 -10.14 -21.23 11.86
N GLY A 275 -9.23 -20.69 11.04
CA GLY A 275 -8.26 -21.50 10.30
C GLY A 275 -8.80 -22.19 9.05
N ALA A 276 -9.82 -21.61 8.38
CA ALA A 276 -10.26 -22.11 7.08
C ALA A 276 -9.11 -22.08 6.06
N GLN A 277 -9.17 -23.02 5.12
CA GLN A 277 -8.11 -23.32 4.16
C GLN A 277 -7.69 -22.04 3.41
N ARG A 278 -6.39 -21.72 3.45
CA ARG A 278 -5.79 -20.66 2.65
C ARG A 278 -5.74 -21.10 1.19
N ASP A 279 -6.14 -20.25 0.28
CA ASP A 279 -5.93 -20.49 -1.15
C ASP A 279 -4.43 -20.43 -1.42
N ALA A 280 -3.83 -21.55 -1.80
CA ALA A 280 -2.39 -21.73 -1.96
C ALA A 280 -1.92 -21.47 -3.40
#